data_af3bcbdd1b02cde459b5789fbd8907ab
#
_entry.id   af3bcbdd1b02cde459b5789fbd8907ab
#
_cell.length_a   1.000
_cell.length_b   1.000
_cell.length_c   1.000
_cell.angle_alpha   90.00
_cell.angle_beta   90.00
_cell.angle_gamma   90.00
#
_symmetry.space_group_name_H-M   'P 1'
#
loop_
_entity.id
_entity.type
_entity.pdbx_description
1 polymer ?
#
loop_
_entity_poly.entity_id
_entity_poly.type
_entity_poly.pdbx_seq_one_letter_code
_entity_poly.pdbx_strand_id
1 'polypeptide(L)'
;MSKQRVGSLLVKKTERCGLLKIAGVIAEYNPFHNGHRYQIEQIKKELSDAPLVVAMSGNFLQRGEPACFDKWTRAGEALQNGADLVVEVPVAACMQPADRFAFGGVNALSSLGVTDLFFGAEHAEYDFKKYAELVADVHGDFKKYDQSYAASFQQAIAQKIGHSVDQPNDLLALSYAKQSLLMKDELELHPIQRIQAGYHETTFGDNSKIASATAIRTSVASGARFQIDRVVPEATANDLKKSPFVSWNDFWPDLHYLLLSQSVNSLGKIYGMAEGIEYRLKDCAQKMPYDATFDEWIKLVKNKRFTYTRLSRLACSCLLGIKSDEIEAYNDNPYVRVLGFNERGRDVLHLAKKRDEIDIFAKVGQDDRKKRLELDYRAGKIYQLKNGCEQDLKRAPLRF
;
A
#
# COMPACT_ATOMS: atom_id res chain seq x y z
N MET A 1 58.36 -0.80 22.87
CA MET A 1 58.04 0.44 22.11
C MET A 1 57.55 0.04 20.73
N SER A 2 56.27 -0.04 20.52
CA SER A 2 55.67 -0.27 19.19
C SER A 2 54.51 0.68 18.99
N LYS A 3 54.64 1.59 18.03
CA LYS A 3 53.63 2.62 17.71
C LYS A 3 52.48 1.95 16.94
N GLN A 4 51.28 2.03 17.52
CA GLN A 4 50.04 1.76 16.84
C GLN A 4 49.80 2.81 15.74
N ARG A 5 49.66 2.35 14.50
CA ARG A 5 49.15 3.14 13.38
C ARG A 5 47.62 3.06 13.41
N VAL A 6 46.98 4.17 13.74
CA VAL A 6 45.57 4.40 13.49
C VAL A 6 45.44 4.71 11.99
N GLY A 7 44.94 3.75 11.25
CA GLY A 7 44.59 3.94 9.83
C GLY A 7 43.19 4.55 9.74
N SER A 8 43.11 5.81 9.33
CA SER A 8 41.86 6.46 8.93
C SER A 8 41.31 5.78 7.68
N LEU A 9 40.19 5.09 7.83
CA LEU A 9 39.37 4.69 6.68
C LEU A 9 38.69 5.97 6.11
N LEU A 10 39.35 6.60 5.18
CA LEU A 10 38.71 7.49 4.21
C LEU A 10 37.85 6.59 3.29
N VAL A 11 36.55 6.52 3.59
CA VAL A 11 35.59 5.99 2.64
C VAL A 11 35.61 6.93 1.42
N LYS A 12 36.24 6.49 0.35
CA LYS A 12 36.17 7.14 -0.95
C LYS A 12 34.70 7.21 -1.35
N LYS A 13 34.17 8.43 -1.39
CA LYS A 13 32.95 8.76 -2.14
C LYS A 13 33.24 8.41 -3.60
N THR A 14 32.87 7.19 -4.02
CA THR A 14 32.89 6.82 -5.42
C THR A 14 31.91 7.72 -6.14
N GLU A 15 32.43 8.56 -7.02
CA GLU A 15 31.66 9.38 -7.94
C GLU A 15 30.62 8.49 -8.63
N ARG A 16 29.35 8.83 -8.50
CA ARG A 16 28.22 8.21 -9.22
C ARG A 16 28.34 8.58 -10.72
N CYS A 17 29.28 7.96 -11.40
CA CYS A 17 29.40 8.07 -12.84
C CYS A 17 28.26 7.28 -13.49
N GLY A 18 27.25 7.97 -14.04
CA GLY A 18 26.30 7.42 -15.02
C GLY A 18 25.38 6.27 -14.56
N LEU A 19 24.97 6.21 -13.30
CA LEU A 19 23.93 5.25 -12.88
C LEU A 19 22.62 5.55 -13.60
N LEU A 20 22.08 4.53 -14.30
CA LEU A 20 20.76 4.62 -14.92
C LEU A 20 19.74 5.00 -13.86
N LYS A 21 19.11 6.17 -14.01
CA LYS A 21 18.03 6.59 -13.12
C LYS A 21 16.80 5.71 -13.34
N ILE A 22 16.22 5.21 -12.26
CA ILE A 22 14.99 4.42 -12.27
C ILE A 22 14.01 5.08 -11.30
N ALA A 23 12.90 5.57 -11.85
CA ALA A 23 11.83 6.18 -11.07
C ALA A 23 10.96 5.10 -10.39
N GLY A 24 10.51 5.36 -9.18
CA GLY A 24 9.62 4.47 -8.42
C GLY A 24 8.44 5.19 -7.81
N VAL A 25 7.31 4.50 -7.70
CA VAL A 25 6.09 4.95 -7.01
C VAL A 25 5.55 3.79 -6.18
N ILE A 26 5.06 4.10 -4.98
CA ILE A 26 4.26 3.17 -4.16
C ILE A 26 2.80 3.59 -4.30
N ALA A 27 1.91 2.67 -4.72
CA ALA A 27 0.54 3.01 -5.08
C ALA A 27 -0.48 1.94 -4.70
N GLU A 28 -1.75 2.34 -4.62
CA GLU A 28 -2.90 1.45 -4.45
C GLU A 28 -3.78 1.38 -5.70
N TYR A 29 -3.98 2.51 -6.39
CA TYR A 29 -4.83 2.66 -7.57
C TYR A 29 -6.25 2.10 -7.38
N ASN A 30 -6.98 2.65 -6.45
CA ASN A 30 -8.28 2.13 -6.00
C ASN A 30 -9.48 3.05 -6.29
N PRO A 31 -9.91 3.21 -7.56
CA PRO A 31 -9.27 2.78 -8.80
C PRO A 31 -8.15 3.72 -9.27
N PHE A 32 -7.50 3.41 -10.39
CA PHE A 32 -6.62 4.35 -11.08
C PHE A 32 -7.44 5.53 -11.62
N HIS A 33 -6.97 6.77 -11.40
CA HIS A 33 -7.71 7.97 -11.77
C HIS A 33 -6.79 9.07 -12.33
N ASN A 34 -7.35 10.16 -12.84
CA ASN A 34 -6.59 11.24 -13.48
C ASN A 34 -5.53 11.89 -12.56
N GLY A 35 -5.70 11.86 -11.24
CA GLY A 35 -4.66 12.29 -10.29
C GLY A 35 -3.42 11.39 -10.34
N HIS A 36 -3.59 10.08 -10.51
CA HIS A 36 -2.47 9.15 -10.69
C HIS A 36 -1.79 9.32 -12.05
N ARG A 37 -2.59 9.55 -13.12
CA ARG A 37 -2.04 9.88 -14.44
C ARG A 37 -1.23 11.18 -14.39
N TYR A 38 -1.73 12.22 -13.74
CA TYR A 38 -1.01 13.45 -13.51
C TYR A 38 0.34 13.21 -12.80
N GLN A 39 0.37 12.37 -11.76
CA GLN A 39 1.61 12.00 -11.08
C GLN A 39 2.62 11.36 -12.06
N ILE A 40 2.20 10.41 -12.86
CA ILE A 40 3.06 9.76 -13.87
C ILE A 40 3.56 10.79 -14.90
N GLU A 41 2.71 11.73 -15.33
CA GLU A 41 3.09 12.81 -16.25
C GLU A 41 4.16 13.73 -15.64
N GLN A 42 4.08 14.06 -14.32
CA GLN A 42 5.11 14.84 -13.65
C GLN A 42 6.43 14.07 -13.56
N ILE A 43 6.40 12.78 -13.21
CA ILE A 43 7.60 11.92 -13.19
C ILE A 43 8.30 11.94 -14.55
N LYS A 44 7.54 11.75 -15.64
CA LYS A 44 8.09 11.75 -17.00
C LYS A 44 8.61 13.10 -17.46
N LYS A 45 8.11 14.21 -16.92
CA LYS A 45 8.67 15.55 -17.19
C LYS A 45 10.02 15.74 -16.47
N GLU A 46 10.14 15.23 -15.25
CA GLU A 46 11.35 15.38 -14.45
C GLU A 46 12.44 14.39 -14.86
N LEU A 47 12.06 13.13 -15.12
CA LEU A 47 12.96 12.06 -15.52
C LEU A 47 12.46 11.38 -16.81
N SER A 48 12.58 12.07 -17.96
CA SER A 48 12.01 11.64 -19.25
C SER A 48 12.45 10.25 -19.70
N ASP A 49 13.70 9.89 -19.46
CA ASP A 49 14.33 8.66 -19.93
C ASP A 49 14.38 7.55 -18.86
N ALA A 50 13.95 7.84 -17.63
CA ALA A 50 13.94 6.85 -16.57
C ALA A 50 12.77 5.85 -16.75
N PRO A 51 12.98 4.52 -16.64
CA PRO A 51 11.88 3.59 -16.51
C PRO A 51 11.15 3.83 -15.19
N LEU A 52 9.81 3.66 -15.20
CA LEU A 52 8.94 3.83 -14.06
C LEU A 52 8.51 2.48 -13.48
N VAL A 53 8.92 2.22 -12.25
CA VAL A 53 8.52 1.05 -11.45
C VAL A 53 7.41 1.42 -10.48
N VAL A 54 6.33 0.67 -10.48
CA VAL A 54 5.23 0.83 -9.52
C VAL A 54 5.20 -0.36 -8.57
N ALA A 55 5.42 -0.11 -7.28
CA ALA A 55 5.13 -1.06 -6.21
C ALA A 55 3.67 -0.87 -5.77
N MET A 56 2.80 -1.80 -6.19
CA MET A 56 1.35 -1.66 -6.05
C MET A 56 0.80 -2.65 -5.01
N SER A 57 -0.09 -2.17 -4.16
CA SER A 57 -0.88 -3.03 -3.27
C SER A 57 -1.63 -4.10 -4.05
N GLY A 58 -1.65 -5.33 -3.54
CA GLY A 58 -2.43 -6.45 -4.11
C GLY A 58 -3.95 -6.24 -4.01
N ASN A 59 -4.69 -7.31 -3.81
CA ASN A 59 -6.16 -7.27 -3.76
C ASN A 59 -6.73 -6.69 -2.46
N PHE A 60 -5.91 -6.51 -1.43
CA PHE A 60 -6.25 -5.85 -0.17
C PHE A 60 -5.27 -4.71 0.09
N LEU A 61 -5.78 -3.60 0.61
CA LEU A 61 -5.10 -2.31 0.62
C LEU A 61 -4.59 -1.94 2.02
N GLN A 62 -3.75 -0.92 2.09
CA GLN A 62 -3.08 -0.47 3.32
C GLN A 62 -4.07 -0.14 4.45
N ARG A 63 -5.23 0.44 4.12
CA ARG A 63 -6.26 0.78 5.11
C ARG A 63 -7.10 -0.43 5.56
N GLY A 64 -6.84 -1.63 5.03
CA GLY A 64 -7.63 -2.82 5.31
C GLY A 64 -8.93 -2.82 4.54
N GLU A 65 -8.89 -2.52 3.26
CA GLU A 65 -10.04 -2.53 2.36
C GLU A 65 -9.77 -3.49 1.21
N PRO A 66 -10.76 -4.23 0.71
CA PRO A 66 -10.62 -4.88 -0.59
C PRO A 66 -10.49 -3.81 -1.67
N ALA A 67 -9.61 -4.02 -2.62
CA ALA A 67 -9.50 -3.15 -3.78
C ALA A 67 -10.77 -3.26 -4.64
N CYS A 68 -11.20 -2.15 -5.24
CA CYS A 68 -12.43 -2.15 -6.07
C CYS A 68 -12.29 -2.97 -7.36
N PHE A 69 -11.07 -3.06 -7.90
CA PHE A 69 -10.69 -3.97 -8.98
C PHE A 69 -9.55 -4.86 -8.53
N ASP A 70 -9.42 -6.04 -9.13
CA ASP A 70 -8.32 -6.93 -8.83
C ASP A 70 -6.95 -6.34 -9.22
N LYS A 71 -5.90 -6.92 -8.68
CA LYS A 71 -4.53 -6.46 -8.91
C LYS A 71 -4.11 -6.48 -10.38
N TRP A 72 -4.66 -7.38 -11.20
CA TRP A 72 -4.32 -7.49 -12.61
C TRP A 72 -4.93 -6.37 -13.44
N THR A 73 -6.20 -6.06 -13.20
CA THR A 73 -6.89 -4.93 -13.81
C THR A 73 -6.16 -3.62 -13.51
N ARG A 74 -5.86 -3.35 -12.23
CA ARG A 74 -5.16 -2.13 -11.82
C ARG A 74 -3.71 -2.05 -12.34
N ALA A 75 -3.01 -3.18 -12.43
CA ALA A 75 -1.70 -3.23 -13.06
C ALA A 75 -1.77 -2.92 -14.57
N GLY A 76 -2.80 -3.43 -15.27
CA GLY A 76 -3.06 -3.10 -16.66
C GLY A 76 -3.34 -1.62 -16.87
N GLU A 77 -4.17 -1.01 -16.00
CA GLU A 77 -4.45 0.43 -16.01
C GLU A 77 -3.16 1.26 -15.83
N ALA A 78 -2.28 0.86 -14.90
CA ALA A 78 -1.01 1.55 -14.67
C ALA A 78 -0.07 1.45 -15.88
N LEU A 79 0.07 0.28 -16.48
CA LEU A 79 0.93 0.06 -17.66
C LEU A 79 0.42 0.85 -18.88
N GLN A 80 -0.90 0.87 -19.13
CA GLN A 80 -1.52 1.67 -20.19
C GLN A 80 -1.32 3.18 -20.00
N ASN A 81 -1.14 3.63 -18.76
CA ASN A 81 -0.92 5.04 -18.44
C ASN A 81 0.57 5.38 -18.20
N GLY A 82 1.50 4.48 -18.52
CA GLY A 82 2.91 4.80 -18.63
C GLY A 82 3.83 4.26 -17.56
N ALA A 83 3.37 3.34 -16.71
CA ALA A 83 4.27 2.50 -15.92
C ALA A 83 5.02 1.53 -16.83
N ASP A 84 6.28 1.24 -16.51
CA ASP A 84 7.12 0.29 -17.27
C ASP A 84 7.16 -1.08 -16.60
N LEU A 85 7.10 -1.11 -15.26
CA LEU A 85 7.05 -2.32 -14.46
C LEU A 85 6.06 -2.12 -13.30
N VAL A 86 5.16 -3.07 -13.09
CA VAL A 86 4.28 -3.13 -11.92
C VAL A 86 4.58 -4.41 -11.13
N VAL A 87 4.93 -4.24 -9.87
CA VAL A 87 5.11 -5.34 -8.91
C VAL A 87 4.08 -5.25 -7.80
N GLU A 88 3.63 -6.39 -7.29
CA GLU A 88 2.75 -6.49 -6.13
C GLU A 88 3.57 -6.37 -4.84
N VAL A 89 3.14 -5.46 -3.97
CA VAL A 89 3.54 -5.45 -2.55
C VAL A 89 2.70 -6.52 -1.86
N PRO A 90 3.31 -7.55 -1.28
CA PRO A 90 2.59 -8.66 -0.64
C PRO A 90 1.66 -8.22 0.49
N VAL A 91 0.61 -9.01 0.74
CA VAL A 91 -0.41 -8.74 1.76
C VAL A 91 0.22 -8.51 3.14
N ALA A 92 1.26 -9.26 3.47
CA ALA A 92 1.98 -9.12 4.74
C ALA A 92 2.55 -7.72 4.97
N ALA A 93 3.00 -7.05 3.92
CA ALA A 93 3.51 -5.68 3.97
C ALA A 93 2.43 -4.63 3.68
N CYS A 94 1.45 -4.98 2.82
CA CYS A 94 0.46 -4.03 2.35
C CYS A 94 -0.53 -3.61 3.46
N MET A 95 -1.16 -4.58 4.13
CA MET A 95 -2.19 -4.31 5.15
C MET A 95 -1.61 -3.90 6.51
N GLN A 96 -0.77 -2.89 6.53
CA GLN A 96 0.01 -2.49 7.69
C GLN A 96 -0.17 -0.99 8.05
N PRO A 97 0.20 -0.56 9.25
CA PRO A 97 0.42 0.85 9.54
C PRO A 97 1.43 1.47 8.58
N ALA A 98 1.43 2.82 8.49
CA ALA A 98 2.19 3.55 7.47
C ALA A 98 3.70 3.22 7.44
N ASP A 99 4.32 3.03 8.61
CA ASP A 99 5.74 2.68 8.77
C ASP A 99 6.07 1.30 8.16
N ARG A 100 5.26 0.29 8.43
CA ARG A 100 5.45 -1.06 7.88
C ARG A 100 5.04 -1.18 6.42
N PHE A 101 4.01 -0.45 6.01
CA PHE A 101 3.66 -0.33 4.60
C PHE A 101 4.79 0.32 3.80
N ALA A 102 5.38 1.40 4.35
CA ALA A 102 6.56 2.04 3.78
C ALA A 102 7.75 1.07 3.67
N PHE A 103 8.00 0.25 4.70
CA PHE A 103 9.03 -0.80 4.65
C PHE A 103 8.83 -1.70 3.43
N GLY A 104 7.63 -2.25 3.23
CA GLY A 104 7.35 -3.15 2.11
C GLY A 104 7.55 -2.48 0.74
N GLY A 105 6.99 -1.28 0.57
CA GLY A 105 7.08 -0.55 -0.71
C GLY A 105 8.48 -0.04 -1.02
N VAL A 106 9.15 0.61 -0.06
CA VAL A 106 10.50 1.16 -0.25
C VAL A 106 11.52 0.05 -0.45
N ASN A 107 11.44 -1.04 0.36
CA ASN A 107 12.33 -2.19 0.20
C ASN A 107 12.16 -2.85 -1.17
N ALA A 108 10.92 -3.03 -1.63
CA ALA A 108 10.65 -3.58 -2.96
C ALA A 108 11.27 -2.71 -4.06
N LEU A 109 11.08 -1.40 -4.02
CA LEU A 109 11.62 -0.47 -5.02
C LEU A 109 13.15 -0.40 -4.98
N SER A 110 13.76 -0.25 -3.80
CA SER A 110 15.22 -0.19 -3.62
C SER A 110 15.87 -1.47 -4.12
N SER A 111 15.34 -2.65 -3.77
CA SER A 111 15.88 -3.94 -4.21
C SER A 111 15.74 -4.18 -5.71
N LEU A 112 14.78 -3.52 -6.38
CA LEU A 112 14.64 -3.52 -7.84
C LEU A 112 15.57 -2.51 -8.53
N GLY A 113 16.35 -1.74 -7.76
CA GLY A 113 17.32 -0.78 -8.28
C GLY A 113 16.74 0.61 -8.55
N VAL A 114 15.56 0.93 -8.03
CA VAL A 114 14.99 2.29 -8.07
C VAL A 114 15.95 3.25 -7.37
N THR A 115 16.17 4.42 -7.97
CA THR A 115 17.03 5.48 -7.46
C THR A 115 16.27 6.68 -6.97
N ASP A 116 15.10 6.93 -7.56
CA ASP A 116 14.30 8.15 -7.35
C ASP A 116 12.86 7.76 -6.96
N LEU A 117 12.44 8.09 -5.74
CA LEU A 117 11.12 7.77 -5.21
C LEU A 117 10.19 8.98 -5.31
N PHE A 118 9.15 8.86 -6.13
CA PHE A 118 8.11 9.86 -6.30
C PHE A 118 6.88 9.53 -5.47
N PHE A 119 6.29 10.51 -4.81
CA PHE A 119 5.06 10.36 -4.04
C PHE A 119 4.25 11.65 -4.02
N GLY A 120 2.93 11.52 -3.92
CA GLY A 120 2.05 12.67 -3.72
C GLY A 120 2.08 13.14 -2.27
N ALA A 121 2.20 14.45 -2.04
CA ALA A 121 2.15 15.07 -0.73
C ALA A 121 1.13 16.22 -0.71
N GLU A 122 0.51 16.48 0.42
CA GLU A 122 -0.32 17.67 0.63
C GLU A 122 0.56 18.93 0.73
N HIS A 123 1.77 18.77 1.30
CA HIS A 123 2.78 19.80 1.45
C HIS A 123 4.08 19.34 0.77
N ALA A 124 4.15 19.49 -0.56
CA ALA A 124 5.32 19.06 -1.33
C ALA A 124 6.58 19.91 -1.05
N GLU A 125 6.41 21.08 -0.43
CA GLU A 125 7.49 21.96 0.02
C GLU A 125 8.21 21.47 1.29
N TYR A 126 7.70 20.42 1.97
CA TYR A 126 8.34 19.89 3.16
C TYR A 126 9.61 19.12 2.82
N ASP A 127 10.66 19.34 3.60
CA ASP A 127 11.89 18.55 3.54
C ASP A 127 11.70 17.25 4.34
N PHE A 128 11.06 16.27 3.69
CA PHE A 128 10.74 14.97 4.30
C PHE A 128 12.00 14.21 4.73
N LYS A 129 13.13 14.40 4.04
CA LYS A 129 14.40 13.80 4.43
C LYS A 129 14.88 14.35 5.76
N LYS A 130 14.95 15.67 5.89
CA LYS A 130 15.32 16.34 7.15
C LYS A 130 14.35 15.97 8.27
N TYR A 131 13.06 15.90 8.00
CA TYR A 131 12.07 15.48 9.01
C TYR A 131 12.31 14.03 9.43
N ALA A 132 12.60 13.12 8.51
CA ALA A 132 12.93 11.73 8.83
C ALA A 132 14.18 11.62 9.71
N GLU A 133 15.23 12.38 9.42
CA GLU A 133 16.44 12.46 10.25
C GLU A 133 16.14 12.95 11.67
N LEU A 134 15.33 14.01 11.82
CA LEU A 134 14.94 14.56 13.12
C LEU A 134 14.13 13.59 13.98
N VAL A 135 13.35 12.71 13.37
CA VAL A 135 12.48 11.75 14.06
C VAL A 135 12.98 10.31 14.00
N ALA A 136 14.22 10.08 13.58
CA ALA A 136 14.79 8.74 13.42
C ALA A 136 14.79 7.94 14.73
N ASP A 137 14.98 8.60 15.87
CA ASP A 137 14.99 8.02 17.21
C ASP A 137 13.59 8.02 17.88
N VAL A 138 12.56 8.53 17.20
CA VAL A 138 11.18 8.46 17.72
C VAL A 138 10.66 7.04 17.53
N HIS A 139 11.00 6.19 18.47
CA HIS A 139 10.45 4.84 18.65
C HIS A 139 9.65 4.84 19.93
N GLY A 140 8.41 4.37 19.96
CA GLY A 140 7.66 4.53 21.15
C GLY A 140 6.73 3.40 21.54
N ASP A 141 6.89 2.94 22.77
CA ASP A 141 5.83 2.29 23.55
C ASP A 141 4.87 3.38 24.09
N PHE A 142 4.12 4.02 23.18
CA PHE A 142 3.13 5.05 23.52
C PHE A 142 1.86 4.39 24.08
N LYS A 143 1.95 3.80 25.27
CA LYS A 143 0.83 3.16 25.99
C LYS A 143 0.10 4.17 26.88
N LYS A 144 -0.55 5.16 26.28
CA LYS A 144 -1.51 5.99 27.04
C LYS A 144 -2.92 5.43 26.85
N TYR A 145 -3.64 5.20 27.94
CA TYR A 145 -4.99 4.63 27.96
C TYR A 145 -6.05 5.51 27.31
N ASP A 146 -5.80 6.81 27.20
CA ASP A 146 -6.73 7.84 26.75
C ASP A 146 -6.52 8.30 25.29
N GLN A 147 -5.39 7.92 24.67
CA GLN A 147 -5.04 8.31 23.31
C GLN A 147 -4.69 7.10 22.44
N SER A 148 -4.96 7.20 21.13
CA SER A 148 -4.47 6.20 20.18
C SER A 148 -2.95 6.31 20.03
N TYR A 149 -2.27 5.18 19.78
CA TYR A 149 -0.83 5.15 19.46
C TYR A 149 -0.47 6.18 18.38
N ALA A 150 -1.30 6.29 17.33
CA ALA A 150 -1.08 7.24 16.25
C ALA A 150 -1.06 8.70 16.72
N ALA A 151 -1.97 9.08 17.64
CA ALA A 151 -2.02 10.45 18.16
C ALA A 151 -0.79 10.78 19.01
N SER A 152 -0.36 9.85 19.88
CA SER A 152 0.84 10.03 20.71
C SER A 152 2.11 10.10 19.86
N PHE A 153 2.20 9.29 18.82
CA PHE A 153 3.31 9.30 17.86
C PHE A 153 3.37 10.63 17.09
N GLN A 154 2.23 11.12 16.58
CA GLN A 154 2.16 12.43 15.92
C GLN A 154 2.57 13.59 16.83
N GLN A 155 2.17 13.55 18.11
CA GLN A 155 2.59 14.56 19.08
C GLN A 155 4.11 14.57 19.28
N ALA A 156 4.74 13.40 19.38
CA ALA A 156 6.20 13.28 19.49
C ALA A 156 6.92 13.79 18.24
N ILE A 157 6.39 13.51 17.06
CA ILE A 157 6.90 14.04 15.78
C ILE A 157 6.80 15.57 15.77
N ALA A 158 5.62 16.13 16.11
CA ALA A 158 5.40 17.56 16.11
C ALA A 158 6.34 18.32 17.04
N GLN A 159 6.68 17.74 18.19
CA GLN A 159 7.65 18.31 19.12
C GLN A 159 9.06 18.42 18.52
N LYS A 160 9.46 17.48 17.69
CA LYS A 160 10.80 17.45 17.06
C LYS A 160 10.88 18.31 15.79
N ILE A 161 9.84 18.28 14.98
CA ILE A 161 9.79 19.04 13.71
C ILE A 161 9.41 20.51 13.95
N GLY A 162 8.66 20.80 15.03
CA GLY A 162 8.17 22.12 15.38
C GLY A 162 6.76 22.44 14.89
N HIS A 163 6.14 21.53 14.12
CA HIS A 163 4.74 21.60 13.68
C HIS A 163 4.16 20.20 13.46
N SER A 164 2.84 20.08 13.35
CA SER A 164 2.19 18.79 13.07
C SER A 164 2.38 18.36 11.63
N VAL A 165 2.56 17.04 11.42
CA VAL A 165 2.48 16.38 10.12
C VAL A 165 1.29 15.42 10.24
N ASP A 166 0.08 15.92 9.92
CA ASP A 166 -1.19 15.23 10.19
C ASP A 166 -1.95 14.81 8.94
N GLN A 167 -1.54 15.33 7.78
CA GLN A 167 -2.16 14.96 6.51
C GLN A 167 -1.77 13.53 6.12
N PRO A 168 -2.72 12.73 5.60
CA PRO A 168 -2.47 11.30 5.37
C PRO A 168 -1.33 10.99 4.41
N ASN A 169 -1.14 11.77 3.34
CA ASN A 169 -0.06 11.50 2.40
C ASN A 169 1.28 12.06 2.89
N ASP A 170 1.29 13.17 3.66
CA ASP A 170 2.50 13.67 4.30
C ASP A 170 3.03 12.68 5.35
N LEU A 171 2.14 11.99 6.09
CA LEU A 171 2.52 10.92 7.01
C LEU A 171 3.12 9.71 6.29
N LEU A 172 2.57 9.34 5.14
CA LEU A 172 3.15 8.29 4.30
C LEU A 172 4.50 8.74 3.73
N ALA A 173 4.60 9.98 3.25
CA ALA A 173 5.84 10.59 2.76
C ALA A 173 6.96 10.56 3.81
N LEU A 174 6.63 10.96 5.05
CA LEU A 174 7.57 10.87 6.18
C LEU A 174 7.98 9.41 6.47
N SER A 175 7.04 8.48 6.37
CA SER A 175 7.33 7.05 6.56
C SER A 175 8.24 6.51 5.44
N TYR A 176 8.03 6.93 4.19
CA TYR A 176 8.91 6.58 3.06
C TYR A 176 10.31 7.16 3.25
N ALA A 177 10.40 8.43 3.66
CA ALA A 177 11.68 9.06 3.95
C ALA A 177 12.45 8.35 5.07
N LYS A 178 11.78 8.04 6.20
CA LYS A 178 12.38 7.26 7.28
C LYS A 178 12.89 5.90 6.80
N GLN A 179 12.11 5.22 5.97
CA GLN A 179 12.50 3.91 5.47
C GLN A 179 13.65 4.02 4.46
N SER A 180 13.68 5.06 3.61
CA SER A 180 14.78 5.29 2.67
C SER A 180 16.13 5.49 3.38
N LEU A 181 16.16 6.18 4.53
CA LEU A 181 17.38 6.34 5.33
C LEU A 181 17.96 5.00 5.84
N LEU A 182 17.16 3.95 5.90
CA LEU A 182 17.58 2.61 6.35
C LEU A 182 18.07 1.74 5.20
N MET A 183 17.88 2.15 3.95
CA MET A 183 18.31 1.39 2.79
C MET A 183 19.82 1.54 2.57
N LYS A 184 20.44 0.51 1.97
CA LYS A 184 21.87 0.51 1.58
C LYS A 184 22.16 1.63 0.58
N ASP A 185 21.28 1.77 -0.41
CA ASP A 185 21.29 2.83 -1.41
C ASP A 185 20.08 3.74 -1.10
N GLU A 186 20.35 4.90 -0.49
CA GLU A 186 19.31 5.86 -0.15
C GLU A 186 18.64 6.39 -1.42
N LEU A 187 17.30 6.41 -1.42
CA LEU A 187 16.50 6.92 -2.54
C LEU A 187 16.47 8.45 -2.54
N GLU A 188 16.56 9.04 -3.72
CA GLU A 188 16.26 10.47 -3.90
C GLU A 188 14.73 10.64 -3.81
N LEU A 189 14.28 11.59 -2.98
CA LEU A 189 12.86 11.78 -2.65
C LEU A 189 12.28 12.95 -3.45
N HIS A 190 11.21 12.69 -4.21
CA HIS A 190 10.54 13.64 -5.08
C HIS A 190 9.07 13.80 -4.68
N PRO A 191 8.73 14.73 -3.76
CA PRO A 191 7.35 15.02 -3.43
C PRO A 191 6.67 15.77 -4.60
N ILE A 192 5.51 15.28 -5.02
CA ILE A 192 4.67 15.91 -6.03
C ILE A 192 3.46 16.52 -5.32
N GLN A 193 3.23 17.83 -5.54
CA GLN A 193 2.08 18.53 -5.00
C GLN A 193 0.79 17.89 -5.49
N ARG A 194 -0.06 17.45 -4.55
CA ARG A 194 -1.37 16.92 -4.87
C ARG A 194 -2.29 18.03 -5.37
N ILE A 195 -2.92 17.79 -6.50
CA ILE A 195 -4.03 18.63 -6.95
C ILE A 195 -5.25 18.21 -6.10
N GLN A 196 -5.66 19.10 -5.17
CA GLN A 196 -6.80 18.85 -4.31
C GLN A 196 -8.10 18.95 -5.12
N ALA A 197 -8.73 17.80 -5.37
CA ALA A 197 -10.18 17.74 -5.29
C ALA A 197 -10.49 17.69 -3.79
N GLY A 198 -11.37 18.56 -3.29
CA GLY A 198 -11.57 18.74 -1.84
C GLY A 198 -11.69 17.42 -1.08
N TYR A 199 -10.88 17.25 -0.05
CA TYR A 199 -10.66 15.95 0.65
C TYR A 199 -11.94 15.40 1.32
N HIS A 200 -12.99 16.22 1.43
CA HIS A 200 -14.32 15.88 1.98
C HIS A 200 -15.43 15.82 0.93
N GLU A 201 -15.11 16.04 -0.35
CA GLU A 201 -16.13 15.95 -1.39
C GLU A 201 -16.39 14.47 -1.71
N THR A 202 -17.53 13.97 -1.26
CA THR A 202 -18.11 12.69 -1.68
C THR A 202 -18.70 12.78 -3.08
N THR A 203 -18.73 13.99 -3.66
CA THR A 203 -19.21 14.31 -5.01
C THR A 203 -18.18 15.21 -5.69
N PHE A 204 -18.00 15.09 -7.00
CA PHE A 204 -17.16 15.98 -7.79
C PHE A 204 -18.05 16.96 -8.57
N GLY A 205 -17.60 18.22 -8.66
CA GLY A 205 -18.32 19.27 -9.38
C GLY A 205 -18.37 19.01 -10.90
N ASP A 206 -19.35 19.59 -11.59
CA ASP A 206 -19.62 19.36 -13.02
C ASP A 206 -18.44 19.62 -13.97
N ASN A 207 -17.43 20.39 -13.56
CA ASN A 207 -16.25 20.73 -14.35
C ASN A 207 -14.94 20.10 -13.84
N SER A 208 -14.97 19.26 -12.79
CA SER A 208 -13.76 18.66 -12.23
C SER A 208 -13.20 17.60 -13.17
N LYS A 209 -11.89 17.70 -13.48
CA LYS A 209 -11.13 16.68 -14.22
C LYS A 209 -10.42 15.69 -13.30
N ILE A 210 -10.38 15.95 -12.00
CA ILE A 210 -9.73 15.14 -10.98
C ILE A 210 -10.72 14.94 -9.84
N ALA A 211 -10.87 13.70 -9.37
CA ALA A 211 -11.67 13.35 -8.20
C ALA A 211 -10.85 12.43 -7.29
N SER A 212 -11.20 12.38 -6.00
CA SER A 212 -10.60 11.42 -5.09
C SER A 212 -11.06 9.99 -5.39
N ALA A 213 -10.22 8.99 -5.13
CA ALA A 213 -10.61 7.59 -5.27
C ALA A 213 -11.88 7.25 -4.47
N THR A 214 -12.05 7.85 -3.29
CA THR A 214 -13.26 7.68 -2.46
C THR A 214 -14.51 8.24 -3.15
N ALA A 215 -14.45 9.45 -3.72
CA ALA A 215 -15.57 10.03 -4.45
C ALA A 215 -15.97 9.17 -5.65
N ILE A 216 -14.99 8.63 -6.38
CA ILE A 216 -15.23 7.71 -7.51
C ILE A 216 -15.94 6.44 -7.01
N ARG A 217 -15.44 5.78 -5.96
CA ARG A 217 -16.06 4.57 -5.42
C ARG A 217 -17.48 4.82 -4.91
N THR A 218 -17.71 5.94 -4.23
CA THR A 218 -19.04 6.35 -3.76
C THR A 218 -20.00 6.56 -4.94
N SER A 219 -19.58 7.24 -6.00
CA SER A 219 -20.37 7.43 -7.22
C SER A 219 -20.72 6.11 -7.90
N VAL A 220 -19.77 5.16 -7.98
CA VAL A 220 -20.03 3.82 -8.52
C VAL A 220 -21.07 3.10 -7.68
N ALA A 221 -20.92 3.11 -6.35
CA ALA A 221 -21.83 2.44 -5.43
C ALA A 221 -23.25 3.02 -5.45
N SER A 222 -23.40 4.33 -5.66
CA SER A 222 -24.71 5.02 -5.77
C SER A 222 -25.34 4.91 -7.16
N GLY A 223 -24.66 4.28 -8.14
CA GLY A 223 -25.16 4.19 -9.52
C GLY A 223 -24.95 5.46 -10.35
N ALA A 224 -24.37 6.52 -9.82
CA ALA A 224 -24.11 7.80 -10.48
C ALA A 224 -22.87 7.73 -11.40
N ARG A 225 -22.86 6.85 -12.40
CA ARG A 225 -21.69 6.55 -13.22
C ARG A 225 -21.43 7.55 -14.37
N PHE A 226 -22.37 8.42 -14.71
CA PHE A 226 -22.32 9.20 -15.96
C PHE A 226 -21.22 10.28 -16.02
N GLN A 227 -20.64 10.68 -14.87
CA GLN A 227 -19.58 11.68 -14.82
C GLN A 227 -18.17 11.08 -14.57
N ILE A 228 -18.09 9.79 -14.28
CA ILE A 228 -16.83 9.15 -13.87
C ILE A 228 -15.81 9.15 -15.02
N ASP A 229 -16.26 8.99 -16.25
CA ASP A 229 -15.41 8.98 -17.47
C ASP A 229 -14.56 10.28 -17.62
N ARG A 230 -14.92 11.38 -16.92
CA ARG A 230 -14.17 12.64 -16.94
C ARG A 230 -12.99 12.66 -15.97
N VAL A 231 -13.06 11.88 -14.89
CA VAL A 231 -12.10 11.90 -13.78
C VAL A 231 -11.20 10.68 -13.74
N VAL A 232 -11.40 9.73 -14.66
CA VAL A 232 -10.54 8.55 -14.85
C VAL A 232 -10.03 8.46 -16.28
N PRO A 233 -8.89 7.80 -16.53
CA PRO A 233 -8.45 7.48 -17.90
C PRO A 233 -9.39 6.49 -18.58
N GLU A 234 -9.30 6.42 -19.91
CA GLU A 234 -10.13 5.55 -20.76
C GLU A 234 -10.04 4.06 -20.34
N ALA A 235 -8.84 3.59 -20.00
CA ALA A 235 -8.65 2.22 -19.50
C ALA A 235 -9.55 1.93 -18.30
N THR A 236 -9.47 2.77 -17.26
CA THR A 236 -10.29 2.64 -16.05
C THR A 236 -11.78 2.82 -16.33
N ALA A 237 -12.15 3.75 -17.23
CA ALA A 237 -13.54 3.93 -17.64
C ALA A 237 -14.11 2.65 -18.29
N ASN A 238 -13.30 1.95 -19.10
CA ASN A 238 -13.67 0.68 -19.70
C ASN A 238 -13.82 -0.44 -18.67
N ASP A 239 -12.91 -0.50 -17.68
CA ASP A 239 -12.95 -1.49 -16.60
C ASP A 239 -14.15 -1.27 -15.67
N LEU A 240 -14.52 -0.02 -15.39
CA LEU A 240 -15.74 0.32 -14.65
C LEU A 240 -17.02 -0.19 -15.32
N LYS A 241 -17.01 -0.41 -16.64
CA LYS A 241 -18.15 -0.95 -17.42
C LYS A 241 -18.16 -2.47 -17.47
N LYS A 242 -17.00 -3.12 -17.43
CA LYS A 242 -16.82 -4.55 -17.77
C LYS A 242 -16.39 -5.42 -16.59
N SER A 243 -15.61 -4.86 -15.65
CA SER A 243 -15.02 -5.64 -14.57
C SER A 243 -15.90 -5.63 -13.31
N PRO A 244 -15.93 -6.72 -12.55
CA PRO A 244 -16.61 -6.74 -11.25
C PRO A 244 -16.02 -5.68 -10.32
N PHE A 245 -16.89 -4.87 -9.75
CA PHE A 245 -16.53 -3.87 -8.75
C PHE A 245 -16.74 -4.46 -7.36
N VAL A 246 -15.68 -4.56 -6.56
CA VAL A 246 -15.66 -5.22 -5.26
C VAL A 246 -15.59 -4.19 -4.14
N SER A 247 -16.30 -4.45 -3.06
CA SER A 247 -16.36 -3.60 -1.86
C SER A 247 -16.38 -4.44 -0.58
N TRP A 248 -16.29 -3.79 0.57
CA TRP A 248 -16.48 -4.46 1.86
C TRP A 248 -17.86 -5.10 2.02
N ASN A 249 -18.90 -4.54 1.39
CA ASN A 249 -20.24 -5.10 1.49
C ASN A 249 -20.35 -6.48 0.80
N ASP A 250 -19.53 -6.73 -0.20
CA ASP A 250 -19.46 -8.07 -0.83
C ASP A 250 -18.84 -9.12 0.10
N PHE A 251 -17.90 -8.71 0.96
CA PHE A 251 -17.24 -9.60 1.92
C PHE A 251 -17.93 -9.63 3.30
N TRP A 252 -18.85 -8.72 3.57
CA TRP A 252 -19.50 -8.64 4.87
C TRP A 252 -20.19 -9.94 5.30
N PRO A 253 -20.94 -10.66 4.45
CA PRO A 253 -21.54 -11.92 4.83
C PRO A 253 -20.52 -12.96 5.29
N ASP A 254 -19.37 -13.06 4.62
CA ASP A 254 -18.31 -13.99 4.97
C ASP A 254 -17.65 -13.62 6.29
N LEU A 255 -17.33 -12.34 6.46
CA LEU A 255 -16.74 -11.81 7.70
C LEU A 255 -17.73 -11.97 8.88
N HIS A 256 -19.01 -11.66 8.68
CA HIS A 256 -20.06 -11.79 9.68
C HIS A 256 -20.19 -13.23 10.13
N TYR A 257 -20.30 -14.17 9.18
CA TYR A 257 -20.30 -15.61 9.49
C TYR A 257 -19.08 -16.02 10.29
N LEU A 258 -17.88 -15.56 9.90
CA LEU A 258 -16.62 -15.89 10.55
C LEU A 258 -16.59 -15.37 12.01
N LEU A 259 -17.01 -14.12 12.23
CA LEU A 259 -17.08 -13.53 13.57
C LEU A 259 -18.08 -14.23 14.48
N LEU A 260 -19.19 -14.72 13.95
CA LEU A 260 -20.17 -15.48 14.70
C LEU A 260 -19.70 -16.90 15.03
N SER A 261 -19.12 -17.59 14.05
CA SER A 261 -18.76 -19.03 14.19
C SER A 261 -17.47 -19.27 14.98
N GLN A 262 -16.50 -18.35 14.92
CA GLN A 262 -15.22 -18.51 15.62
C GLN A 262 -15.34 -18.21 17.12
N SER A 263 -14.58 -18.96 17.95
CA SER A 263 -14.44 -18.63 19.37
C SER A 263 -13.60 -17.34 19.55
N VAL A 264 -13.81 -16.63 20.65
CA VAL A 264 -12.99 -15.46 21.03
C VAL A 264 -11.50 -15.83 21.09
N ASN A 265 -11.19 -17.00 21.64
CA ASN A 265 -9.80 -17.50 21.70
C ASN A 265 -9.21 -17.73 20.31
N SER A 266 -10.00 -18.19 19.33
CA SER A 266 -9.54 -18.32 17.93
C SER A 266 -9.33 -16.94 17.29
N LEU A 267 -10.24 -15.98 17.50
CA LEU A 267 -10.10 -14.61 17.02
C LEU A 267 -8.88 -13.92 17.63
N GLY A 268 -8.59 -14.15 18.93
CA GLY A 268 -7.42 -13.59 19.62
C GLY A 268 -6.07 -14.02 19.03
N LYS A 269 -6.04 -15.11 18.23
CA LYS A 269 -4.81 -15.56 17.53
C LYS A 269 -4.59 -14.89 16.17
N ILE A 270 -5.54 -14.09 15.69
CA ILE A 270 -5.44 -13.34 14.44
C ILE A 270 -4.47 -12.18 14.62
N TYR A 271 -3.64 -11.95 13.61
CA TYR A 271 -2.67 -10.86 13.61
C TYR A 271 -3.31 -9.50 13.89
N GLY A 272 -2.72 -8.75 14.79
CA GLY A 272 -3.17 -7.42 15.20
C GLY A 272 -4.23 -7.41 16.30
N MET A 273 -4.77 -8.57 16.71
CA MET A 273 -5.66 -8.65 17.88
C MET A 273 -4.90 -8.35 19.16
N ALA A 274 -5.38 -7.41 19.90
CA ALA A 274 -4.81 -6.99 21.18
C ALA A 274 -5.88 -6.26 22.01
N GLU A 275 -5.65 -6.16 23.31
CA GLU A 275 -6.43 -5.30 24.21
C GLU A 275 -7.91 -5.70 24.31
N GLY A 276 -8.24 -6.96 24.03
CA GLY A 276 -9.61 -7.49 24.13
C GLY A 276 -10.54 -7.04 23.01
N ILE A 277 -10.01 -6.54 21.88
CA ILE A 277 -10.82 -6.09 20.74
C ILE A 277 -11.62 -7.23 20.13
N GLU A 278 -11.14 -8.47 20.18
CA GLU A 278 -11.80 -9.67 19.70
C GLU A 278 -13.18 -9.90 20.34
N TYR A 279 -13.31 -9.60 21.63
CA TYR A 279 -14.61 -9.64 22.32
C TYR A 279 -15.59 -8.64 21.73
N ARG A 280 -15.13 -7.40 21.50
CA ARG A 280 -15.96 -6.33 20.96
C ARG A 280 -16.36 -6.57 19.51
N LEU A 281 -15.44 -7.08 18.67
CA LEU A 281 -15.74 -7.44 17.28
C LEU A 281 -16.87 -8.46 17.23
N LYS A 282 -16.78 -9.53 18.04
CA LYS A 282 -17.78 -10.58 18.12
C LYS A 282 -19.10 -10.10 18.72
N ASP A 283 -19.08 -9.38 19.83
CA ASP A 283 -20.28 -8.84 20.49
C ASP A 283 -21.05 -7.89 19.57
N CYS A 284 -20.36 -7.02 18.86
CA CYS A 284 -21.00 -6.16 17.86
C CYS A 284 -21.55 -6.98 16.67
N ALA A 285 -20.86 -8.01 16.20
CA ALA A 285 -21.34 -8.86 15.12
C ALA A 285 -22.64 -9.61 15.51
N GLN A 286 -22.74 -10.07 16.75
CA GLN A 286 -23.94 -10.76 17.26
C GLN A 286 -25.18 -9.84 17.32
N LYS A 287 -24.98 -8.51 17.35
CA LYS A 287 -26.06 -7.52 17.38
C LYS A 287 -26.52 -7.08 15.99
N MET A 288 -25.82 -7.48 14.94
CA MET A 288 -26.17 -7.08 13.57
C MET A 288 -27.35 -7.89 13.04
N PRO A 289 -28.35 -7.24 12.42
CA PRO A 289 -29.39 -7.93 11.67
C PRO A 289 -28.80 -8.61 10.40
N TYR A 290 -29.57 -9.49 9.78
CA TYR A 290 -29.09 -10.29 8.63
C TYR A 290 -28.76 -9.44 7.39
N ASP A 291 -29.42 -8.30 7.24
CA ASP A 291 -29.28 -7.34 6.14
C ASP A 291 -28.35 -6.19 6.45
N ALA A 292 -27.64 -6.24 7.60
CA ALA A 292 -26.64 -5.23 7.95
C ALA A 292 -25.51 -5.14 6.94
N THR A 293 -24.88 -3.98 6.92
CA THR A 293 -23.70 -3.68 6.11
C THR A 293 -22.43 -3.69 6.94
N PHE A 294 -21.29 -3.82 6.27
CA PHE A 294 -19.98 -3.65 6.92
C PHE A 294 -19.86 -2.27 7.60
N ASP A 295 -20.36 -1.22 6.95
CA ASP A 295 -20.28 0.14 7.48
C ASP A 295 -21.09 0.34 8.77
N GLU A 296 -22.22 -0.33 8.91
CA GLU A 296 -23.02 -0.30 10.14
C GLU A 296 -22.31 -1.02 11.27
N TRP A 297 -21.76 -2.21 10.98
CA TRP A 297 -20.99 -2.97 11.97
C TRP A 297 -19.75 -2.22 12.44
N ILE A 298 -18.93 -1.70 11.54
CA ILE A 298 -17.67 -1.03 11.91
C ILE A 298 -17.93 0.28 12.69
N LYS A 299 -19.02 0.99 12.40
CA LYS A 299 -19.47 2.14 13.18
C LYS A 299 -19.81 1.76 14.63
N LEU A 300 -20.44 0.61 14.84
CA LEU A 300 -20.79 0.10 16.18
C LEU A 300 -19.52 -0.34 16.94
N VAL A 301 -18.55 -0.95 16.26
CA VAL A 301 -17.27 -1.38 16.84
C VAL A 301 -16.39 -0.18 17.21
N LYS A 302 -16.38 0.87 16.39
CA LYS A 302 -15.50 2.04 16.52
C LYS A 302 -15.70 2.76 17.87
N ASN A 303 -14.60 3.19 18.47
CA ASN A 303 -14.57 4.06 19.64
C ASN A 303 -13.34 4.97 19.61
N LYS A 304 -13.09 5.76 20.66
CA LYS A 304 -11.93 6.68 20.74
C LYS A 304 -10.57 5.96 20.67
N ARG A 305 -10.49 4.73 21.17
CA ARG A 305 -9.25 3.92 21.21
C ARG A 305 -8.97 3.20 19.89
N PHE A 306 -10.02 2.76 19.19
CA PHE A 306 -9.92 1.97 17.96
C PHE A 306 -10.38 2.80 16.76
N THR A 307 -9.42 3.25 15.95
CA THR A 307 -9.70 4.02 14.73
C THR A 307 -10.30 3.14 13.63
N TYR A 308 -11.03 3.74 12.68
CA TYR A 308 -11.60 3.04 11.54
C TYR A 308 -10.56 2.19 10.80
N THR A 309 -9.41 2.77 10.45
CA THR A 309 -8.35 2.07 9.69
C THR A 309 -7.74 0.89 10.46
N ARG A 310 -7.60 0.99 11.79
CA ARG A 310 -7.16 -0.14 12.62
C ARG A 310 -8.20 -1.26 12.59
N LEU A 311 -9.49 -0.92 12.76
CA LEU A 311 -10.58 -1.91 12.74
C LEU A 311 -10.75 -2.56 11.37
N SER A 312 -10.64 -1.79 10.28
CA SER A 312 -10.74 -2.30 8.93
C SER A 312 -9.59 -3.27 8.61
N ARG A 313 -8.34 -2.98 9.04
CA ARG A 313 -7.23 -3.93 8.95
C ARG A 313 -7.48 -5.21 9.76
N LEU A 314 -8.03 -5.10 10.98
CA LEU A 314 -8.40 -6.27 11.78
C LEU A 314 -9.49 -7.11 11.10
N ALA A 315 -10.48 -6.46 10.49
CA ALA A 315 -11.52 -7.14 9.71
C ALA A 315 -10.92 -7.93 8.54
N CYS A 316 -9.99 -7.32 7.77
CA CYS A 316 -9.24 -8.02 6.74
C CYS A 316 -8.38 -9.16 7.31
N SER A 317 -7.70 -8.94 8.44
CA SER A 317 -6.91 -10.01 9.08
C SER A 317 -7.78 -11.19 9.50
N CYS A 318 -8.99 -10.93 10.02
CA CYS A 318 -9.99 -12.00 10.30
C CYS A 318 -10.41 -12.72 9.02
N LEU A 319 -10.81 -11.97 8.00
CA LEU A 319 -11.28 -12.51 6.73
C LEU A 319 -10.23 -13.41 6.06
N LEU A 320 -8.96 -12.98 6.09
CA LEU A 320 -7.83 -13.69 5.50
C LEU A 320 -7.20 -14.72 6.45
N GLY A 321 -7.58 -14.75 7.72
CA GLY A 321 -7.02 -15.64 8.72
C GLY A 321 -5.53 -15.43 8.97
N ILE A 322 -5.05 -14.18 8.94
CA ILE A 322 -3.62 -13.84 9.04
C ILE A 322 -3.09 -14.10 10.44
N LYS A 323 -1.91 -14.70 10.52
CA LYS A 323 -1.18 -14.98 11.77
C LYS A 323 0.10 -14.16 11.86
N SER A 324 0.63 -13.99 13.08
CA SER A 324 1.84 -13.19 13.32
C SER A 324 3.07 -13.79 12.68
N ASP A 325 3.20 -15.12 12.70
CA ASP A 325 4.32 -15.84 12.08
C ASP A 325 4.40 -15.65 10.55
N GLU A 326 3.27 -15.46 9.88
CA GLU A 326 3.24 -15.18 8.43
C GLU A 326 3.80 -13.79 8.11
N ILE A 327 3.51 -12.81 8.98
CA ILE A 327 4.05 -11.44 8.85
C ILE A 327 5.56 -11.42 9.16
N GLU A 328 5.98 -12.14 10.21
CA GLU A 328 7.39 -12.28 10.60
C GLU A 328 8.19 -12.96 9.48
N ALA A 329 7.68 -14.06 8.93
CA ALA A 329 8.32 -14.77 7.83
C ALA A 329 8.54 -13.90 6.58
N TYR A 330 7.60 -12.99 6.27
CA TYR A 330 7.79 -12.01 5.20
C TYR A 330 8.85 -10.96 5.56
N ASN A 331 8.85 -10.44 6.79
CA ASN A 331 9.82 -9.42 7.21
C ASN A 331 11.25 -9.95 7.20
N ASP A 332 11.44 -11.22 7.58
CA ASP A 332 12.74 -11.88 7.60
C ASP A 332 13.27 -12.18 6.19
N ASN A 333 12.36 -12.40 5.24
CA ASN A 333 12.70 -12.75 3.87
C ASN A 333 11.69 -12.14 2.88
N PRO A 334 11.80 -10.84 2.59
CA PRO A 334 10.88 -10.14 1.69
C PRO A 334 10.94 -10.68 0.25
N TYR A 335 9.87 -10.46 -0.49
CA TYR A 335 9.76 -10.81 -1.90
C TYR A 335 8.82 -9.84 -2.61
N VAL A 336 8.87 -9.84 -3.94
CA VAL A 336 7.92 -9.14 -4.79
C VAL A 336 7.36 -10.07 -5.85
N ARG A 337 6.16 -9.76 -6.32
CA ARG A 337 5.54 -10.46 -7.43
C ARG A 337 5.36 -9.53 -8.63
N VAL A 338 5.80 -9.96 -9.81
CA VAL A 338 5.64 -9.22 -11.05
C VAL A 338 4.19 -9.36 -11.54
N LEU A 339 3.49 -8.24 -11.71
CA LEU A 339 2.15 -8.20 -12.27
C LEU A 339 2.17 -7.87 -13.77
N GLY A 340 3.09 -7.03 -14.22
CA GLY A 340 3.19 -6.72 -15.63
C GLY A 340 4.38 -5.81 -15.96
N PHE A 341 4.79 -5.80 -17.22
CA PHE A 341 5.91 -5.01 -17.70
C PHE A 341 5.88 -4.81 -19.21
N ASN A 342 6.55 -3.76 -19.69
CA ASN A 342 6.95 -3.55 -21.08
C ASN A 342 8.44 -3.83 -21.30
N GLU A 343 9.02 -3.49 -22.46
CA GLU A 343 10.44 -3.73 -22.73
C GLU A 343 11.37 -3.05 -21.71
N ARG A 344 11.10 -1.80 -21.33
CA ARG A 344 11.90 -1.06 -20.33
C ARG A 344 11.80 -1.70 -18.95
N GLY A 345 10.61 -2.14 -18.56
CA GLY A 345 10.38 -2.87 -17.30
C GLY A 345 11.08 -4.23 -17.29
N ARG A 346 11.20 -4.90 -18.44
CA ARG A 346 11.98 -6.13 -18.57
C ARG A 346 13.47 -5.88 -18.30
N ASP A 347 14.00 -4.76 -18.77
CA ASP A 347 15.41 -4.42 -18.52
C ASP A 347 15.66 -4.13 -17.03
N VAL A 348 14.73 -3.44 -16.34
CA VAL A 348 14.77 -3.29 -14.89
C VAL A 348 14.79 -4.66 -14.18
N LEU A 349 13.92 -5.59 -14.59
CA LEU A 349 13.90 -6.95 -14.02
C LEU A 349 15.21 -7.70 -14.24
N HIS A 350 15.87 -7.51 -15.39
CA HIS A 350 17.19 -8.10 -15.65
C HIS A 350 18.28 -7.52 -14.74
N LEU A 351 18.23 -6.21 -14.48
CA LEU A 351 19.14 -5.55 -13.54
C LEU A 351 18.89 -6.03 -12.11
N ALA A 352 17.64 -6.07 -11.67
CA ALA A 352 17.24 -6.53 -10.35
C ALA A 352 17.70 -7.98 -10.06
N LYS A 353 17.57 -8.87 -11.04
CA LYS A 353 18.07 -10.25 -10.92
C LYS A 353 19.59 -10.34 -10.75
N LYS A 354 20.35 -9.40 -11.30
CA LYS A 354 21.83 -9.35 -11.12
C LYS A 354 22.20 -8.79 -9.75
N ARG A 355 21.35 -7.96 -9.14
CA ARG A 355 21.54 -7.44 -7.77
C ARG A 355 21.30 -8.54 -6.73
N ASP A 356 20.38 -9.44 -7.00
CA ASP A 356 20.00 -10.58 -6.14
C ASP A 356 19.66 -10.16 -4.69
N GLU A 357 18.99 -9.00 -4.55
CA GLU A 357 18.67 -8.41 -3.25
C GLU A 357 17.26 -8.78 -2.76
N ILE A 358 16.40 -9.32 -3.63
CA ILE A 358 15.03 -9.72 -3.33
C ILE A 358 14.55 -10.85 -4.23
N ASP A 359 13.78 -11.79 -3.67
CA ASP A 359 13.14 -12.83 -4.47
C ASP A 359 12.03 -12.24 -5.36
N ILE A 360 12.10 -12.53 -6.67
CA ILE A 360 11.17 -12.00 -7.68
C ILE A 360 10.34 -13.13 -8.27
N PHE A 361 9.05 -13.17 -7.94
CA PHE A 361 8.11 -14.16 -8.45
C PHE A 361 7.34 -13.64 -9.67
N ALA A 362 7.51 -14.27 -10.83
CA ALA A 362 6.73 -13.97 -12.03
C ALA A 362 5.46 -14.84 -12.14
N LYS A 363 5.46 -16.02 -11.55
CA LYS A 363 4.34 -16.96 -11.55
C LYS A 363 4.24 -17.65 -10.19
N VAL A 364 3.04 -18.06 -9.81
CA VAL A 364 2.82 -18.87 -8.62
C VAL A 364 2.84 -20.34 -8.99
N GLY A 365 3.86 -21.04 -8.53
CA GLY A 365 3.98 -22.49 -8.65
C GLY A 365 3.18 -23.27 -7.61
N GLN A 366 3.15 -24.60 -7.78
CA GLN A 366 2.44 -25.49 -6.84
C GLN A 366 3.06 -25.48 -5.43
N ASP A 367 4.40 -25.31 -5.36
CA ASP A 367 5.10 -25.27 -4.09
C ASP A 367 5.05 -23.86 -3.47
N ASP A 368 5.15 -22.81 -4.30
CA ASP A 368 5.15 -21.42 -3.82
C ASP A 368 3.86 -21.09 -3.04
N ARG A 369 2.70 -21.55 -3.56
CA ARG A 369 1.39 -21.35 -2.92
C ARG A 369 1.22 -22.02 -1.55
N LYS A 370 2.09 -22.95 -1.19
CA LYS A 370 2.09 -23.68 0.09
C LYS A 370 3.21 -23.24 1.03
N LYS A 371 4.07 -22.32 0.58
CA LYS A 371 5.25 -21.84 1.30
C LYS A 371 5.28 -20.31 1.29
N ARG A 372 6.17 -19.74 0.50
CA ARG A 372 6.46 -18.30 0.45
C ARG A 372 5.25 -17.43 0.08
N LEU A 373 4.42 -17.89 -0.85
CA LEU A 373 3.27 -17.14 -1.36
C LEU A 373 1.92 -17.63 -0.78
N GLU A 374 1.93 -18.37 0.33
CA GLU A 374 0.71 -18.94 0.90
C GLU A 374 -0.32 -17.88 1.27
N LEU A 375 0.11 -16.82 1.96
CA LEU A 375 -0.77 -15.73 2.37
C LEU A 375 -1.34 -14.97 1.16
N ASP A 376 -0.51 -14.63 0.17
CA ASP A 376 -0.98 -13.92 -1.02
C ASP A 376 -1.91 -14.80 -1.86
N TYR A 377 -1.60 -16.08 -1.99
CA TYR A 377 -2.46 -17.03 -2.68
C TYR A 377 -3.82 -17.17 -1.98
N ARG A 378 -3.84 -17.28 -0.65
CA ARG A 378 -5.07 -17.32 0.15
C ARG A 378 -5.88 -16.04 -0.02
N ALA A 379 -5.24 -14.89 0.04
CA ALA A 379 -5.87 -13.60 -0.21
C ALA A 379 -6.47 -13.52 -1.64
N GLY A 380 -5.72 -13.99 -2.63
CA GLY A 380 -6.20 -14.08 -4.01
C GLY A 380 -7.44 -15.00 -4.14
N LYS A 381 -7.44 -16.15 -3.48
CA LYS A 381 -8.57 -17.09 -3.49
C LYS A 381 -9.81 -16.50 -2.81
N ILE A 382 -9.64 -15.79 -1.71
CA ILE A 382 -10.76 -15.13 -1.02
C ILE A 382 -11.31 -14.00 -1.89
N TYR A 383 -10.45 -13.21 -2.53
CA TYR A 383 -10.89 -12.16 -3.46
C TYR A 383 -11.63 -12.74 -4.67
N GLN A 384 -11.17 -13.88 -5.19
CA GLN A 384 -11.82 -14.60 -6.29
C GLN A 384 -13.29 -14.99 -5.99
N LEU A 385 -13.67 -15.20 -4.73
CA LEU A 385 -15.06 -15.45 -4.36
C LEU A 385 -16.02 -14.34 -4.77
N LYS A 386 -15.51 -13.12 -4.93
CA LYS A 386 -16.32 -11.91 -5.24
C LYS A 386 -16.22 -11.47 -6.69
N ASN A 387 -15.05 -11.62 -7.33
CA ASN A 387 -14.90 -11.23 -8.73
C ASN A 387 -14.96 -12.39 -9.74
N GLY A 388 -14.97 -13.64 -9.26
CA GLY A 388 -15.05 -14.84 -10.11
C GLY A 388 -13.76 -15.17 -10.86
N CYS A 389 -12.70 -14.35 -10.76
CA CYS A 389 -11.47 -14.47 -11.55
C CYS A 389 -10.33 -15.09 -10.74
N GLU A 390 -9.62 -16.06 -11.33
CA GLU A 390 -8.40 -16.62 -10.73
C GLU A 390 -7.33 -15.55 -10.60
N GLN A 391 -6.75 -15.43 -9.41
CA GLN A 391 -5.81 -14.36 -9.11
C GLN A 391 -4.34 -14.78 -9.24
N ASP A 392 -4.03 -16.07 -9.15
CA ASP A 392 -2.66 -16.50 -8.93
C ASP A 392 -2.22 -17.65 -9.82
N LEU A 393 -2.97 -18.74 -9.86
CA LEU A 393 -2.59 -19.93 -10.61
C LEU A 393 -2.76 -19.71 -12.12
N LYS A 394 -1.77 -20.16 -12.89
CA LYS A 394 -1.77 -20.02 -14.37
C LYS A 394 -1.82 -18.56 -14.85
N ARG A 395 -1.61 -17.59 -13.98
CA ARG A 395 -1.50 -16.17 -14.34
C ARG A 395 -0.03 -15.84 -14.62
N ALA A 396 0.24 -15.41 -15.85
CA ALA A 396 1.53 -14.82 -16.22
C ALA A 396 1.45 -13.30 -16.09
N PRO A 397 2.58 -12.61 -15.88
CA PRO A 397 2.63 -11.15 -15.94
C PRO A 397 2.06 -10.61 -17.25
N LEU A 398 1.36 -9.47 -17.17
CA LEU A 398 0.90 -8.74 -18.33
C LEU A 398 2.12 -8.25 -19.13
N ARG A 399 2.02 -8.26 -20.47
CA ARG A 399 3.06 -7.79 -21.38
C ARG A 399 2.49 -6.72 -22.29
N PHE A 400 3.16 -5.57 -22.34
CA PHE A 400 2.79 -4.40 -23.11
C PHE A 400 3.86 -4.02 -24.10
#